data_d87d853446eaa4ae3d361f824d729485
#
_entry.id   d87d853446eaa4ae3d361f824d729485
#
_cell.length_a   1.000
_cell.length_b   1.000
_cell.length_c   1.000
_cell.angle_alpha   90.00
_cell.angle_beta   90.00
_cell.angle_gamma   90.00
#
_symmetry.space_group_name_H-M   'P 1'
#
loop_
_entity.id
_entity.type
_entity.pdbx_description
1 polymer ?
#
loop_
_entity_poly.entity_id
_entity_poly.type
_entity_poly.pdbx_seq_one_letter_code
_entity_poly.pdbx_strand_id
1 'polypeptide(L)'
;MHVHPYLQIMIEGQSITIPADIGISGSCLEPIHTHDASGILHLETPSTSTKYTLGQFFQIWSATYHTVTVNGLAQPIIFNSTDILGFKADATHKVVLLVDGKPSSEYGSLVLNTLDYCSAATTGPPCSPTAVGDPAYGGQQYPYGTGHTIVIEYEVSG
;
A
#
# COMPACT_ATOMS: atom_id res chain seq x y z
N MET A 1 11.08 -8.53 11.67
CA MET A 1 10.53 -8.80 10.32
C MET A 1 10.58 -7.52 9.50
N HIS A 2 10.96 -7.64 8.25
CA HIS A 2 11.10 -6.51 7.33
C HIS A 2 10.52 -6.94 5.98
N VAL A 3 9.36 -6.38 5.61
CA VAL A 3 8.61 -6.76 4.40
C VAL A 3 8.22 -5.49 3.64
N HIS A 4 8.25 -5.52 2.32
CA HIS A 4 7.97 -4.36 1.46
C HIS A 4 6.86 -4.67 0.47
N PRO A 5 5.59 -4.66 0.92
CA PRO A 5 4.46 -4.79 0.00
C PRO A 5 4.41 -3.61 -0.97
N TYR A 6 3.99 -3.87 -2.20
CA TYR A 6 3.75 -2.84 -3.19
C TYR A 6 2.25 -2.68 -3.42
N LEU A 7 1.73 -1.48 -3.14
CA LEU A 7 0.33 -1.14 -3.28
C LEU A 7 0.13 -0.11 -4.39
N GLN A 8 -0.80 -0.40 -5.29
CA GLN A 8 -1.31 0.57 -6.27
C GLN A 8 -2.80 0.76 -6.06
N ILE A 9 -3.27 1.99 -6.20
CA ILE A 9 -4.69 2.35 -6.15
C ILE A 9 -5.04 2.99 -7.48
N MET A 10 -6.06 2.44 -8.16
CA MET A 10 -6.55 2.92 -9.45
C MET A 10 -8.02 3.32 -9.32
N ILE A 11 -8.32 4.57 -9.59
CA ILE A 11 -9.70 5.09 -9.60
C ILE A 11 -10.06 5.39 -11.05
N GLU A 12 -10.92 4.55 -11.63
CA GLU A 12 -11.35 4.67 -13.03
C GLU A 12 -10.17 4.82 -14.01
N GLY A 13 -9.15 3.96 -13.81
CA GLY A 13 -7.95 3.95 -14.64
C GLY A 13 -6.89 4.97 -14.26
N GLN A 14 -7.14 5.83 -13.29
CA GLN A 14 -6.19 6.82 -12.80
C GLN A 14 -5.45 6.32 -11.57
N SER A 15 -4.13 6.32 -11.60
CA SER A 15 -3.30 5.97 -10.46
C SER A 15 -3.36 7.08 -9.41
N ILE A 16 -3.61 6.68 -8.15
CA ILE A 16 -3.63 7.59 -7.00
C ILE A 16 -2.31 7.45 -6.26
N THR A 17 -1.64 8.59 -6.05
CA THR A 17 -0.38 8.62 -5.32
C THR A 17 -0.60 8.34 -3.85
N ILE A 18 0.13 7.35 -3.31
CA ILE A 18 0.22 7.08 -1.89
C ILE A 18 1.39 7.92 -1.36
N PRO A 19 1.15 8.88 -0.44
CA PRO A 19 2.20 9.83 -0.07
C PRO A 19 3.29 9.20 0.80
N ALA A 20 4.42 9.89 0.88
CA ALA A 20 5.46 9.61 1.85
C ALA A 20 4.99 9.88 3.28
N ASP A 21 5.74 9.40 4.25
CA ASP A 21 5.60 9.73 5.68
C ASP A 21 4.28 9.28 6.33
N ILE A 22 3.55 8.37 5.71
CA ILE A 22 2.42 7.70 6.38
C ILE A 22 2.96 6.89 7.56
N GLY A 23 2.37 7.08 8.73
CA GLY A 23 2.78 6.36 9.94
C GLY A 23 4.10 6.82 10.53
N ILE A 24 4.60 7.99 10.13
CA ILE A 24 5.84 8.56 10.65
C ILE A 24 5.51 9.85 11.40
N SER A 25 5.95 9.93 12.67
CA SER A 25 5.79 11.11 13.50
C SER A 25 7.11 11.35 14.26
N GLY A 26 7.91 12.30 13.78
CA GLY A 26 9.25 12.54 14.32
C GLY A 26 10.12 11.29 14.18
N SER A 27 10.61 10.76 15.31
CA SER A 27 11.39 9.51 15.35
C SER A 27 10.53 8.26 15.54
N CYS A 28 9.20 8.42 15.63
CA CYS A 28 8.28 7.31 15.84
C CYS A 28 7.80 6.77 14.50
N LEU A 29 7.93 5.46 14.33
CA LEU A 29 7.44 4.72 13.15
C LEU A 29 6.35 3.76 13.58
N GLU A 30 5.19 3.82 12.90
CA GLU A 30 4.22 2.76 12.98
C GLU A 30 4.76 1.49 12.31
N PRO A 31 4.30 0.30 12.69
CA PRO A 31 4.75 -0.94 12.06
C PRO A 31 4.57 -0.96 10.55
N ILE A 32 3.53 -0.28 10.04
CA ILE A 32 3.32 -0.10 8.61
C ILE A 32 3.43 1.39 8.30
N HIS A 33 4.38 1.75 7.44
CA HIS A 33 4.64 3.15 7.11
C HIS A 33 5.19 3.27 5.68
N THR A 34 5.30 4.52 5.19
CA THR A 34 5.91 4.83 3.89
C THR A 34 7.04 5.83 4.07
N HIS A 35 8.11 5.69 3.28
CA HIS A 35 9.22 6.66 3.25
C HIS A 35 9.18 7.55 2.00
N ASP A 36 8.51 7.10 0.96
CA ASP A 36 8.41 7.82 -0.31
C ASP A 36 7.03 7.59 -0.95
N ALA A 37 6.82 8.15 -2.13
CA ALA A 37 5.56 8.05 -2.86
C ALA A 37 5.58 6.93 -3.93
N SER A 38 6.43 5.91 -3.76
CA SER A 38 6.55 4.81 -4.72
C SER A 38 5.40 3.80 -4.68
N GLY A 39 4.62 3.80 -3.60
CA GLY A 39 3.64 2.74 -3.32
C GLY A 39 4.23 1.57 -2.54
N ILE A 40 5.52 1.60 -2.23
CA ILE A 40 6.13 0.61 -1.35
C ILE A 40 5.74 0.92 0.09
N LEU A 41 5.10 -0.05 0.73
CA LEU A 41 4.82 -0.02 2.15
C LEU A 41 5.99 -0.68 2.88
N HIS A 42 6.34 -0.15 4.04
CA HIS A 42 7.37 -0.73 4.90
C HIS A 42 6.67 -1.36 6.09
N LEU A 43 6.78 -2.67 6.20
CA LEU A 43 6.31 -3.42 7.36
C LEU A 43 7.53 -3.82 8.18
N GLU A 44 7.75 -3.10 9.26
CA GLU A 44 8.89 -3.28 10.14
C GLU A 44 8.43 -3.53 11.57
N THR A 45 8.76 -4.70 12.10
CA THR A 45 8.35 -5.08 13.44
C THR A 45 9.31 -6.13 14.01
N PRO A 46 9.60 -6.09 15.32
CA PRO A 46 10.36 -7.15 15.97
C PRO A 46 9.56 -8.47 16.07
N SER A 47 8.22 -8.39 16.01
CA SER A 47 7.36 -9.57 16.07
C SER A 47 7.29 -10.28 14.72
N THR A 48 7.41 -11.59 14.72
CA THR A 48 7.17 -12.44 13.54
C THR A 48 5.83 -13.16 13.60
N SER A 49 5.13 -13.08 14.74
CA SER A 49 3.86 -13.77 14.96
C SER A 49 2.64 -12.85 14.79
N THR A 50 2.81 -11.53 14.94
CA THR A 50 1.72 -10.59 14.75
C THR A 50 1.43 -10.43 13.27
N LYS A 51 0.16 -10.53 12.90
CA LYS A 51 -0.29 -10.31 11.53
C LYS A 51 -0.72 -8.87 11.34
N TYR A 52 -0.20 -8.25 10.29
CA TYR A 52 -0.53 -6.89 9.91
C TYR A 52 -1.31 -6.91 8.60
N THR A 53 -2.36 -6.10 8.52
CA THR A 53 -3.33 -6.15 7.43
C THR A 53 -3.34 -4.87 6.60
N LEU A 54 -3.84 -5.00 5.37
CA LEU A 54 -4.03 -3.87 4.48
C LEU A 54 -4.99 -2.82 5.09
N GLY A 55 -6.04 -3.27 5.81
CA GLY A 55 -6.95 -2.37 6.50
C GLY A 55 -6.26 -1.54 7.57
N GLN A 56 -5.30 -2.12 8.30
CA GLN A 56 -4.49 -1.38 9.28
C GLN A 56 -3.65 -0.29 8.61
N PHE A 57 -3.12 -0.55 7.42
CA PHE A 57 -2.40 0.49 6.68
C PHE A 57 -3.30 1.70 6.40
N PHE A 58 -4.52 1.48 5.94
CA PHE A 58 -5.47 2.57 5.68
C PHE A 58 -5.84 3.32 6.97
N GLN A 59 -5.96 2.63 8.09
CA GLN A 59 -6.19 3.26 9.39
C GLN A 59 -5.01 4.17 9.79
N ILE A 60 -3.78 3.70 9.61
CA ILE A 60 -2.57 4.47 9.89
C ILE A 60 -2.47 5.68 8.96
N TRP A 61 -2.75 5.50 7.68
CA TRP A 61 -2.78 6.59 6.70
C TRP A 61 -3.80 7.64 7.08
N SER A 62 -5.02 7.25 7.42
CA SER A 62 -6.07 8.15 7.87
C SER A 62 -5.67 8.91 9.14
N ALA A 63 -5.03 8.25 10.10
CA ALA A 63 -4.55 8.91 11.31
C ALA A 63 -3.44 9.93 11.04
N THR A 64 -2.61 9.70 10.01
CA THR A 64 -1.51 10.59 9.64
C THR A 64 -2.00 11.81 8.85
N TYR A 65 -2.82 11.60 7.83
CA TYR A 65 -3.17 12.64 6.85
C TYR A 65 -4.62 13.09 6.91
N HIS A 66 -5.52 12.31 7.50
CA HIS A 66 -6.97 12.55 7.62
C HIS A 66 -7.73 12.50 6.28
N THR A 67 -7.22 13.12 5.23
CA THR A 67 -7.79 13.12 3.89
C THR A 67 -6.70 12.92 2.84
N VAL A 68 -7.14 12.54 1.64
CA VAL A 68 -6.32 12.50 0.43
C VAL A 68 -7.04 13.26 -0.67
N THR A 69 -6.30 14.02 -1.48
CA THR A 69 -6.90 14.76 -2.60
C THR A 69 -6.94 13.88 -3.84
N VAL A 70 -8.13 13.71 -4.41
CA VAL A 70 -8.35 13.00 -5.67
C VAL A 70 -9.13 13.92 -6.59
N ASN A 71 -8.58 14.22 -7.78
CA ASN A 71 -9.18 15.14 -8.75
C ASN A 71 -9.56 16.50 -8.15
N GLY A 72 -8.70 17.03 -7.27
CA GLY A 72 -8.90 18.33 -6.64
C GLY A 72 -9.86 18.32 -5.45
N LEU A 73 -10.43 17.19 -5.07
CA LEU A 73 -11.37 17.07 -3.96
C LEU A 73 -10.75 16.27 -2.81
N ALA A 74 -10.96 16.74 -1.58
CA ALA A 74 -10.56 16.01 -0.39
C ALA A 74 -11.46 14.78 -0.20
N GLN A 75 -10.85 13.61 -0.07
CA GLN A 75 -11.53 12.33 0.09
C GLN A 75 -11.14 11.69 1.42
N PRO A 76 -12.04 10.90 2.04
CA PRO A 76 -11.69 10.13 3.22
C PRO A 76 -10.72 9.00 2.86
N ILE A 77 -9.91 8.59 3.83
CA ILE A 77 -8.96 7.49 3.66
C ILE A 77 -9.59 6.23 4.23
N ILE A 78 -10.33 5.51 3.39
CA ILE A 78 -11.14 4.33 3.73
C ILE A 78 -10.88 3.24 2.69
N PHE A 79 -10.85 1.99 3.14
CA PHE A 79 -10.83 0.85 2.24
C PHE A 79 -11.59 -0.34 2.81
N ASN A 80 -12.57 -0.81 2.05
CA ASN A 80 -13.29 -2.07 2.27
C ASN A 80 -13.87 -2.56 0.92
N SER A 81 -14.67 -3.61 0.95
CA SER A 81 -15.23 -4.21 -0.27
C SER A 81 -16.18 -3.30 -1.05
N THR A 82 -16.66 -2.22 -0.44
CA THR A 82 -17.64 -1.31 -1.05
C THR A 82 -17.19 0.14 -1.11
N ASP A 83 -16.00 0.45 -0.62
CA ASP A 83 -15.51 1.83 -0.55
C ASP A 83 -13.99 1.85 -0.66
N ILE A 84 -13.48 2.65 -1.59
CA ILE A 84 -12.07 3.02 -1.66
C ILE A 84 -11.96 4.53 -1.75
N LEU A 85 -11.37 5.15 -0.73
CA LEU A 85 -11.16 6.61 -0.65
C LEU A 85 -12.45 7.43 -0.87
N GLY A 86 -13.60 6.92 -0.40
CA GLY A 86 -14.90 7.57 -0.59
C GLY A 86 -15.59 7.25 -1.91
N PHE A 87 -14.93 6.54 -2.82
CA PHE A 87 -15.54 6.02 -4.03
C PHE A 87 -16.27 4.73 -3.72
N LYS A 88 -17.60 4.79 -3.73
CA LYS A 88 -18.44 3.70 -3.25
C LYS A 88 -18.94 2.82 -4.38
N ALA A 89 -18.91 1.51 -4.15
CA ALA A 89 -19.55 0.55 -5.03
C ALA A 89 -21.05 0.85 -5.14
N ASP A 90 -21.59 0.76 -6.35
CA ASP A 90 -22.99 1.02 -6.66
C ASP A 90 -23.46 0.13 -7.83
N ALA A 91 -24.58 0.50 -8.46
CA ALA A 91 -25.12 -0.26 -9.59
C ALA A 91 -24.19 -0.27 -10.82
N THR A 92 -23.26 0.69 -10.92
CA THR A 92 -22.40 0.88 -12.09
C THR A 92 -20.92 0.71 -11.81
N HIS A 93 -20.52 0.68 -10.55
CA HIS A 93 -19.11 0.61 -10.14
C HIS A 93 -18.88 -0.43 -9.04
N LYS A 94 -17.69 -0.99 -9.04
CA LYS A 94 -17.25 -1.96 -8.03
C LYS A 94 -15.85 -1.63 -7.52
N VAL A 95 -15.55 -2.11 -6.32
CA VAL A 95 -14.20 -2.08 -5.73
C VAL A 95 -13.62 -3.48 -5.86
N VAL A 96 -12.44 -3.59 -6.48
CA VAL A 96 -11.76 -4.87 -6.71
C VAL A 96 -10.39 -4.84 -6.04
N LEU A 97 -10.04 -5.92 -5.35
CA LEU A 97 -8.71 -6.16 -4.84
C LEU A 97 -8.04 -7.25 -5.66
N LEU A 98 -6.87 -6.96 -6.22
CA LEU A 98 -6.06 -7.93 -6.94
C LEU A 98 -4.77 -8.19 -6.16
N VAL A 99 -4.49 -9.45 -5.91
CA VAL A 99 -3.22 -9.90 -5.32
C VAL A 99 -2.52 -10.77 -6.37
N ASP A 100 -1.35 -10.34 -6.79
CA ASP A 100 -0.61 -10.98 -7.89
C ASP A 100 -1.44 -11.10 -9.17
N GLY A 101 -2.26 -10.07 -9.46
CA GLY A 101 -3.12 -10.02 -10.63
C GLY A 101 -4.40 -10.85 -10.52
N LYS A 102 -4.67 -11.48 -9.37
CA LYS A 102 -5.85 -12.33 -9.17
C LYS A 102 -6.82 -11.68 -8.18
N PRO A 103 -8.14 -11.71 -8.46
CA PRO A 103 -9.13 -11.20 -7.53
C PRO A 103 -9.04 -11.88 -6.16
N SER A 104 -9.10 -11.06 -5.11
CA SER A 104 -9.12 -11.51 -3.73
C SER A 104 -10.36 -10.96 -3.03
N SER A 105 -10.98 -11.76 -2.19
CA SER A 105 -12.12 -11.33 -1.37
C SER A 105 -11.72 -10.87 0.03
N GLU A 106 -10.42 -10.76 0.31
CA GLU A 106 -9.93 -10.45 1.66
C GLU A 106 -10.02 -8.97 2.01
N TYR A 107 -9.89 -8.09 1.02
CA TYR A 107 -9.96 -6.62 1.20
C TYR A 107 -9.10 -6.15 2.38
N GLY A 108 -9.69 -5.49 3.37
CA GLY A 108 -8.97 -4.98 4.52
C GLY A 108 -8.33 -6.05 5.41
N SER A 109 -8.78 -7.30 5.34
CA SER A 109 -8.20 -8.40 6.11
C SER A 109 -6.98 -9.05 5.45
N LEU A 110 -6.61 -8.62 4.25
CA LEU A 110 -5.41 -9.12 3.56
C LEU A 110 -4.18 -8.96 4.45
N VAL A 111 -3.51 -10.06 4.75
CA VAL A 111 -2.29 -10.06 5.56
C VAL A 111 -1.09 -9.69 4.70
N LEU A 112 -0.33 -8.70 5.13
CA LEU A 112 0.83 -8.16 4.39
C LEU A 112 2.13 -8.90 4.66
N ASN A 113 2.20 -9.68 5.72
CA ASN A 113 3.44 -10.24 6.26
C ASN A 113 4.28 -11.06 5.27
N THR A 114 3.67 -11.63 4.25
CA THR A 114 4.34 -12.50 3.26
C THR A 114 4.31 -11.92 1.85
N LEU A 115 3.91 -10.66 1.69
CA LEU A 115 3.69 -10.05 0.38
C LEU A 115 4.82 -9.09 -0.01
N ASP A 116 6.07 -9.56 0.05
CA ASP A 116 7.21 -8.79 -0.45
C ASP A 116 7.12 -8.60 -1.97
N TYR A 117 7.34 -7.38 -2.42
CA TYR A 117 7.42 -7.06 -3.84
C TYR A 117 8.85 -7.12 -4.37
N CYS A 118 9.81 -6.51 -3.66
CA CYS A 118 11.17 -6.40 -4.15
C CYS A 118 11.91 -7.74 -4.07
N SER A 119 12.13 -8.38 -5.21
CA SER A 119 12.89 -9.63 -5.31
C SER A 119 14.24 -9.42 -5.99
N ALA A 120 15.17 -10.32 -5.79
CA ALA A 120 16.50 -10.27 -6.43
C ALA A 120 16.42 -10.24 -7.96
N ALA A 121 15.32 -10.74 -8.55
CA ALA A 121 15.08 -10.73 -9.99
C ALA A 121 14.33 -9.48 -10.44
N THR A 122 13.81 -8.66 -9.53
CA THR A 122 13.01 -7.47 -9.86
C THR A 122 13.93 -6.28 -10.05
N THR A 123 13.93 -5.73 -11.25
CA THR A 123 14.68 -4.51 -11.58
C THR A 123 13.69 -3.42 -12.02
N GLY A 124 14.02 -2.17 -11.75
CA GLY A 124 13.19 -1.03 -12.10
C GLY A 124 12.29 -0.58 -10.94
N PRO A 125 11.61 0.57 -11.10
CA PRO A 125 10.74 1.11 -10.06
C PRO A 125 9.62 0.12 -9.69
N PRO A 126 9.25 0.02 -8.39
CA PRO A 126 9.83 0.74 -7.24
C PRO A 126 11.07 0.09 -6.63
N CYS A 127 11.55 -1.04 -7.15
CA CYS A 127 12.70 -1.79 -6.64
C CYS A 127 13.99 -1.44 -7.37
N SER A 128 14.08 -0.26 -7.98
CA SER A 128 15.25 0.21 -8.71
C SER A 128 16.47 0.34 -7.80
N PRO A 129 17.68 0.08 -8.32
CA PRO A 129 18.91 0.41 -7.62
C PRO A 129 19.01 1.88 -7.21
N THR A 130 18.25 2.77 -7.82
CA THR A 130 18.17 4.17 -7.42
C THR A 130 17.42 4.39 -6.11
N ALA A 131 16.73 3.39 -5.61
CA ALA A 131 16.17 3.39 -4.26
C ALA A 131 17.24 3.13 -3.18
N VAL A 132 18.50 3.12 -3.58
CA VAL A 132 19.65 3.10 -2.65
C VAL A 132 19.53 4.28 -1.72
N GLY A 133 19.68 4.01 -0.43
CA GLY A 133 19.64 5.06 0.56
C GLY A 133 18.34 5.15 1.33
N ASP A 134 17.42 4.19 1.17
CA ASP A 134 16.22 4.12 2.01
C ASP A 134 16.64 4.08 3.48
N PRO A 135 16.20 5.06 4.29
CA PRO A 135 16.56 5.11 5.71
C PRO A 135 16.14 3.87 6.49
N ALA A 136 15.08 3.18 6.06
CA ALA A 136 14.62 1.95 6.71
C ALA A 136 15.67 0.85 6.70
N TYR A 137 16.62 0.92 5.78
CA TYR A 137 17.71 -0.05 5.63
C TYR A 137 19.08 0.54 5.93
N GLY A 138 19.13 1.66 6.62
CA GLY A 138 20.41 2.32 6.91
C GLY A 138 21.15 2.75 5.67
N GLY A 139 20.42 3.08 4.60
CA GLY A 139 21.00 3.48 3.33
C GLY A 139 21.28 2.33 2.35
N GLN A 140 20.86 1.12 2.66
CA GLN A 140 20.99 -0.04 1.76
C GLN A 140 19.81 -0.09 0.77
N GLN A 141 19.96 -0.93 -0.25
CA GLN A 141 18.86 -1.23 -1.18
C GLN A 141 17.72 -1.97 -0.45
N TYR A 142 16.52 -1.89 -1.00
CA TYR A 142 15.41 -2.69 -0.53
C TYR A 142 15.79 -4.16 -0.44
N PRO A 143 15.39 -4.86 0.63
CA PRO A 143 15.54 -6.30 0.67
C PRO A 143 14.68 -6.92 -0.43
N TYR A 144 15.18 -7.98 -1.00
CA TYR A 144 14.50 -8.67 -2.09
C TYR A 144 13.64 -9.80 -1.55
N GLY A 145 12.40 -9.84 -2.01
CA GLY A 145 11.43 -10.85 -1.63
C GLY A 145 10.90 -11.62 -2.83
N THR A 146 9.60 -11.82 -2.88
CA THR A 146 8.94 -12.70 -3.84
C THR A 146 8.35 -11.99 -5.04
N GLY A 147 8.27 -10.66 -5.05
CA GLY A 147 7.72 -9.88 -6.15
C GLY A 147 6.19 -9.80 -6.18
N HIS A 148 5.53 -9.96 -5.04
CA HIS A 148 4.07 -9.83 -4.93
C HIS A 148 3.58 -8.41 -5.19
N THR A 149 2.40 -8.28 -5.81
CA THR A 149 1.74 -7.00 -6.06
C THR A 149 0.36 -6.96 -5.43
N ILE A 150 -0.06 -5.77 -4.98
CA ILE A 150 -1.40 -5.51 -4.46
C ILE A 150 -1.97 -4.32 -5.25
N VAL A 151 -3.12 -4.53 -5.89
CA VAL A 151 -3.80 -3.47 -6.64
C VAL A 151 -5.23 -3.34 -6.16
N ILE A 152 -5.66 -2.12 -5.85
CA ILE A 152 -7.05 -1.79 -5.56
C ILE A 152 -7.57 -1.00 -6.75
N GLU A 153 -8.69 -1.45 -7.32
CA GLU A 153 -9.32 -0.79 -8.46
C GLU A 153 -10.76 -0.41 -8.14
N TYR A 154 -11.11 0.83 -8.47
CA TYR A 154 -12.50 1.26 -8.58
C TYR A 154 -12.82 1.35 -10.06
N GLU A 155 -13.70 0.49 -10.52
CA GLU A 155 -13.95 0.32 -11.95
C GLU A 155 -15.42 0.15 -12.27
N VAL A 156 -15.78 0.38 -13.52
CA VAL A 156 -17.13 0.15 -14.01
C VAL A 156 -17.46 -1.35 -13.96
N SER A 157 -18.62 -1.67 -13.41
CA SER A 157 -19.17 -3.03 -13.41
C SER A 157 -19.63 -3.36 -14.82
N GLY A 158 -18.87 -4.22 -15.48
CA GLY A 158 -19.14 -4.59 -16.87
C GLY A 158 -20.09 -5.74 -17.05
#